data_448f9404270aa1ff69fe55be278547e5
#
_entry.id   448f9404270aa1ff69fe55be278547e5
#
_cell.length_a   1.000
_cell.length_b   1.000
_cell.length_c   1.000
_cell.angle_alpha   90.00
_cell.angle_beta   90.00
_cell.angle_gamma   90.00
#
_symmetry.space_group_name_H-M   'P 1'
#
loop_
_entity.id
_entity.type
_entity.pdbx_description
1 polymer ?
#
loop_
_entity_poly.entity_id
_entity_poly.type
_entity_poly.pdbx_seq_one_letter_code
_entity_poly.pdbx_strand_id
1 'polypeptide(L)'
;MLLHISATAFVYNPNIMLIWWHYLILFAVAFGVTLAAVPVVRSVAIRYGVVDQPGARRVNKEPIPRMGGVAMYAGLLAAFAVEYILELAHVWPGPFSLAQGSGVNMLGVMIGITLIVIVGVIDDVQSLRPGVKFLGQIIAAIVIASSGVLMSGFKIPLGDGRVVLGWLSYPVTVIYLVAFANIINLIDGLDGLAAGITGIGACGLFILTVTLVRNDASLVAIVLIAVCI
;
A
#
# COMPACT_ATOMS: atom_id res chain seq x y z
N MET A 1 11.58 -28.94 -16.91
CA MET A 1 12.53 -27.98 -17.48
C MET A 1 12.91 -27.03 -16.36
N LEU A 2 13.97 -27.40 -15.62
CA LEU A 2 14.47 -26.68 -14.46
C LEU A 2 15.08 -25.35 -14.93
N LEU A 3 14.56 -24.24 -14.36
CA LEU A 3 15.13 -22.93 -14.54
C LEU A 3 16.58 -22.94 -14.02
N HIS A 4 17.55 -22.99 -14.93
CA HIS A 4 18.91 -22.57 -14.65
C HIS A 4 18.87 -21.06 -14.34
N ILE A 5 18.66 -20.71 -13.09
CA ILE A 5 19.02 -19.37 -12.60
C ILE A 5 20.55 -19.38 -12.57
N SER A 6 21.13 -18.89 -13.64
CA SER A 6 22.57 -18.70 -13.75
C SER A 6 23.01 -17.75 -12.61
N ALA A 7 23.82 -18.28 -11.68
CA ALA A 7 24.45 -17.50 -10.62
C ALA A 7 25.36 -16.36 -11.15
N THR A 8 25.53 -16.25 -12.46
CA THR A 8 26.30 -15.19 -13.15
C THR A 8 25.52 -13.89 -13.39
N ALA A 9 24.21 -13.84 -13.09
CA ALA A 9 23.42 -12.61 -13.21
C ALA A 9 23.69 -11.58 -12.10
N PHE A 10 24.51 -11.92 -11.09
CA PHE A 10 25.02 -11.00 -10.07
C PHE A 10 26.32 -10.29 -10.51
N VAL A 11 26.68 -10.34 -11.79
CA VAL A 11 27.80 -9.57 -12.34
C VAL A 11 27.41 -8.08 -12.32
N TYR A 12 28.20 -7.31 -11.58
CA TYR A 12 28.22 -5.85 -11.48
C TYR A 12 27.57 -5.15 -12.70
N ASN A 13 26.31 -4.89 -12.60
CA ASN A 13 25.58 -4.02 -13.50
C ASN A 13 25.36 -2.70 -12.74
N PRO A 14 25.99 -1.59 -13.14
CA PRO A 14 25.84 -0.31 -12.46
C PRO A 14 24.37 0.15 -12.36
N ASN A 15 23.50 -0.28 -13.27
CA ASN A 15 22.08 -0.02 -13.21
C ASN A 15 21.38 -0.81 -12.07
N ILE A 16 21.87 -1.99 -11.71
CA ILE A 16 21.33 -2.77 -10.58
C ILE A 16 21.71 -2.09 -9.25
N MET A 17 22.92 -1.55 -9.15
CA MET A 17 23.36 -0.83 -7.95
C MET A 17 22.55 0.45 -7.70
N LEU A 18 22.21 1.19 -8.76
CA LEU A 18 21.31 2.35 -8.66
C LEU A 18 19.91 1.93 -8.14
N ILE A 19 19.38 0.82 -8.60
CA ILE A 19 18.09 0.27 -8.18
C ILE A 19 18.08 -0.04 -6.67
N TRP A 20 19.14 -0.63 -6.12
CA TRP A 20 19.21 -0.95 -4.69
C TRP A 20 19.27 0.31 -3.80
N TRP A 21 20.03 1.31 -4.19
CA TRP A 21 20.06 2.60 -3.47
C TRP A 21 18.71 3.31 -3.53
N HIS A 22 18.02 3.23 -4.63
CA HIS A 22 16.67 3.75 -4.82
C HIS A 22 15.71 3.16 -3.78
N TYR A 23 15.62 1.82 -3.68
CA TYR A 23 14.80 1.16 -2.66
C TYR A 23 15.21 1.54 -1.24
N LEU A 24 16.49 1.64 -0.97
CA LEU A 24 17.00 2.02 0.35
C LEU A 24 16.60 3.44 0.74
N ILE A 25 16.69 4.39 -0.18
CA ILE A 25 16.29 5.79 0.05
C ILE A 25 14.79 5.86 0.33
N LEU A 26 13.96 5.24 -0.49
CA LEU A 26 12.51 5.24 -0.31
C LEU A 26 12.10 4.57 1.00
N PHE A 27 12.73 3.44 1.33
CA PHE A 27 12.54 2.79 2.62
C PHE A 27 12.90 3.72 3.78
N ALA A 28 14.07 4.33 3.76
CA ALA A 28 14.54 5.22 4.82
C ALA A 28 13.65 6.45 5.00
N VAL A 29 13.18 7.05 3.90
CA VAL A 29 12.26 8.20 3.93
C VAL A 29 10.91 7.78 4.50
N ALA A 30 10.29 6.71 3.96
CA ALA A 30 9.00 6.23 4.42
C ALA A 30 9.02 5.85 5.90
N PHE A 31 10.00 5.05 6.31
CA PHE A 31 10.19 4.62 7.69
C PHE A 31 10.44 5.81 8.62
N GLY A 32 11.40 6.69 8.29
CA GLY A 32 11.77 7.84 9.11
C GLY A 32 10.61 8.82 9.32
N VAL A 33 9.86 9.12 8.26
CA VAL A 33 8.68 10.01 8.35
C VAL A 33 7.57 9.34 9.15
N THR A 34 7.28 8.06 8.92
CA THR A 34 6.27 7.33 9.70
C THR A 34 6.65 7.31 11.18
N LEU A 35 7.88 6.96 11.50
CA LEU A 35 8.38 6.94 12.88
C LEU A 35 8.28 8.30 13.57
N ALA A 36 8.60 9.38 12.87
CA ALA A 36 8.47 10.74 13.37
C ALA A 36 7.00 11.19 13.50
N ALA A 37 6.11 10.73 12.62
CA ALA A 37 4.70 11.08 12.62
C ALA A 37 3.91 10.37 13.74
N VAL A 38 4.28 9.14 14.14
CA VAL A 38 3.58 8.36 15.15
C VAL A 38 3.37 9.12 16.47
N PRO A 39 4.39 9.72 17.13
CA PRO A 39 4.17 10.46 18.38
C PRO A 39 3.29 11.69 18.21
N VAL A 40 3.36 12.34 17.05
CA VAL A 40 2.52 13.51 16.72
C VAL A 40 1.06 13.08 16.58
N VAL A 41 0.80 12.07 15.76
CA VAL A 41 -0.56 11.53 15.53
C VAL A 41 -1.15 11.02 16.84
N ARG A 42 -0.37 10.28 17.64
CA ARG A 42 -0.78 9.81 18.97
C ARG A 42 -1.19 10.96 19.88
N SER A 43 -0.39 12.02 19.94
CA SER A 43 -0.68 13.19 20.78
C SER A 43 -1.95 13.91 20.31
N VAL A 44 -2.15 14.04 19.01
CA VAL A 44 -3.36 14.62 18.41
C VAL A 44 -4.58 13.76 18.73
N ALA A 45 -4.51 12.44 18.52
CA ALA A 45 -5.61 11.53 18.82
C ALA A 45 -6.05 11.60 20.29
N ILE A 46 -5.10 11.60 21.22
CA ILE A 46 -5.38 11.76 22.66
C ILE A 46 -6.03 13.12 22.96
N ARG A 47 -5.48 14.21 22.38
CA ARG A 47 -5.97 15.57 22.61
C ARG A 47 -7.42 15.75 22.15
N TYR A 48 -7.80 15.12 21.05
CA TYR A 48 -9.16 15.20 20.48
C TYR A 48 -10.07 14.08 20.94
N GLY A 49 -9.60 13.20 21.85
CA GLY A 49 -10.40 12.10 22.38
C GLY A 49 -10.69 10.98 21.37
N VAL A 50 -9.92 10.89 20.27
CA VAL A 50 -10.04 9.84 19.26
C VAL A 50 -9.29 8.59 19.74
N VAL A 51 -9.90 7.96 20.77
CA VAL A 51 -9.31 6.81 21.46
C VAL A 51 -10.33 5.67 21.55
N ASP A 52 -9.84 4.45 21.52
CA ASP A 52 -10.63 3.25 21.73
C ASP A 52 -10.73 2.97 23.22
N GLN A 53 -11.95 3.11 23.78
CA GLN A 53 -12.18 2.90 25.21
C GLN A 53 -12.16 1.41 25.57
N PRO A 54 -11.61 1.05 26.73
CA PRO A 54 -11.70 -0.29 27.27
C PRO A 54 -13.15 -0.77 27.38
N GLY A 55 -13.41 -2.04 27.12
CA GLY A 55 -14.76 -2.61 27.21
C GLY A 55 -14.72 -4.11 27.48
N ALA A 56 -15.83 -4.68 27.96
CA ALA A 56 -15.93 -6.09 28.35
C ALA A 56 -15.59 -7.10 27.23
N ARG A 57 -15.63 -6.69 25.96
CA ARG A 57 -15.29 -7.52 24.78
C ARG A 57 -13.93 -7.16 24.18
N ARG A 58 -13.16 -6.25 24.80
CA ARG A 58 -11.90 -5.75 24.30
C ARG A 58 -10.74 -6.22 25.15
N VAL A 59 -9.63 -6.54 24.50
CA VAL A 59 -8.42 -7.01 25.18
C VAL A 59 -7.72 -5.86 25.93
N ASN A 60 -7.94 -4.62 25.48
CA ASN A 60 -7.27 -3.42 25.97
C ASN A 60 -7.79 -3.03 27.36
N LYS A 61 -6.87 -2.83 28.28
CA LYS A 61 -7.14 -2.35 29.65
C LYS A 61 -7.07 -0.83 29.77
N GLU A 62 -6.42 -0.16 28.81
CA GLU A 62 -6.24 1.29 28.75
C GLU A 62 -6.77 1.85 27.42
N PRO A 63 -7.15 3.15 27.36
CA PRO A 63 -7.56 3.78 26.11
C PRO A 63 -6.41 3.77 25.09
N ILE A 64 -6.65 3.23 23.89
CA ILE A 64 -5.68 3.18 22.81
C ILE A 64 -5.99 4.26 21.79
N PRO A 65 -5.02 5.14 21.44
CA PRO A 65 -5.19 6.13 20.39
C PRO A 65 -5.45 5.47 19.04
N ARG A 66 -6.45 5.94 18.30
CA ARG A 66 -6.73 5.59 16.92
C ARG A 66 -5.90 6.44 15.96
N MET A 67 -6.14 6.36 14.65
CA MET A 67 -5.52 7.14 13.59
C MET A 67 -4.07 6.75 13.25
N GLY A 68 -3.56 5.59 13.67
CA GLY A 68 -2.21 5.11 13.31
C GLY A 68 -1.95 5.11 11.79
N GLY A 69 -2.96 4.82 10.99
CA GLY A 69 -2.91 4.88 9.54
C GLY A 69 -2.55 6.26 8.96
N VAL A 70 -2.80 7.36 9.70
CA VAL A 70 -2.39 8.72 9.27
C VAL A 70 -0.87 8.86 9.27
N ALA A 71 -0.18 8.28 10.26
CA ALA A 71 1.29 8.29 10.30
C ALA A 71 1.88 7.47 9.16
N MET A 72 1.32 6.27 8.90
CA MET A 72 1.71 5.43 7.76
C MET A 72 1.49 6.15 6.43
N TYR A 73 0.35 6.83 6.28
CA TYR A 73 0.04 7.60 5.08
C TYR A 73 0.99 8.78 4.88
N ALA A 74 1.42 9.46 5.95
CA ALA A 74 2.42 10.53 5.88
C ALA A 74 3.77 9.99 5.35
N GLY A 75 4.21 8.82 5.82
CA GLY A 75 5.42 8.15 5.30
C GLY A 75 5.29 7.77 3.83
N LEU A 76 4.14 7.22 3.43
CA LEU A 76 3.84 6.90 2.04
C LEU A 76 3.89 8.14 1.15
N LEU A 77 3.22 9.23 1.54
CA LEU A 77 3.24 10.49 0.78
C LEU A 77 4.65 11.07 0.66
N ALA A 78 5.44 11.02 1.74
CA ALA A 78 6.82 11.52 1.72
C ALA A 78 7.69 10.72 0.74
N ALA A 79 7.59 9.40 0.74
CA ALA A 79 8.32 8.56 -0.19
C ALA A 79 7.93 8.85 -1.64
N PHE A 80 6.63 8.95 -1.93
CA PHE A 80 6.16 9.30 -3.28
C PHE A 80 6.52 10.72 -3.70
N ALA A 81 6.56 11.68 -2.76
CA ALA A 81 7.02 13.05 -3.05
C ALA A 81 8.51 13.07 -3.40
N VAL A 82 9.35 12.36 -2.65
CA VAL A 82 10.79 12.23 -2.96
C VAL A 82 10.97 11.57 -4.32
N GLU A 83 10.25 10.50 -4.58
CA GLU A 83 10.27 9.80 -5.87
C GLU A 83 9.92 10.73 -7.03
N TYR A 84 8.83 11.49 -6.90
CA TYR A 84 8.39 12.44 -7.91
C TYR A 84 9.42 13.57 -8.15
N ILE A 85 10.01 14.09 -7.07
CA ILE A 85 11.04 15.14 -7.16
C ILE A 85 12.30 14.62 -7.89
N LEU A 86 12.73 13.40 -7.57
CA LEU A 86 13.93 12.81 -8.18
C LEU A 86 13.68 12.38 -9.63
N GLU A 87 12.45 12.01 -9.97
CA GLU A 87 12.02 11.78 -11.35
C GLU A 87 12.05 13.09 -12.15
N LEU A 88 11.51 14.20 -11.61
CA LEU A 88 11.58 15.52 -12.24
C LEU A 88 13.03 16.02 -12.42
N ALA A 89 13.90 15.68 -11.48
CA ALA A 89 15.33 16.00 -11.55
C ALA A 89 16.11 15.06 -12.51
N HIS A 90 15.45 14.10 -13.17
CA HIS A 90 16.05 13.11 -14.05
C HIS A 90 17.16 12.26 -13.38
N VAL A 91 17.08 12.08 -12.06
CA VAL A 91 18.05 11.27 -11.29
C VAL A 91 17.84 9.79 -11.57
N TRP A 92 16.56 9.35 -11.59
CA TRP A 92 16.15 8.00 -11.97
C TRP A 92 14.72 7.98 -12.54
N PRO A 93 14.32 6.91 -13.25
CA PRO A 93 12.94 6.73 -13.70
C PRO A 93 12.05 6.41 -12.49
N GLY A 94 11.06 7.25 -12.21
CA GLY A 94 10.13 7.08 -11.10
C GLY A 94 8.85 6.33 -11.47
N PRO A 95 7.95 6.08 -10.49
CA PRO A 95 6.71 5.36 -10.71
C PRO A 95 5.76 6.06 -11.68
N PHE A 96 5.89 7.37 -11.85
CA PHE A 96 5.05 8.13 -12.78
C PHE A 96 5.44 7.84 -14.23
N SER A 97 6.75 7.77 -14.55
CA SER A 97 7.23 7.42 -15.89
C SER A 97 7.13 5.90 -16.15
N LEU A 98 7.42 5.07 -15.17
CA LEU A 98 7.31 3.62 -15.28
C LEU A 98 5.84 3.18 -15.45
N ALA A 99 4.91 3.84 -14.74
CA ALA A 99 3.50 3.57 -14.85
C ALA A 99 2.91 3.96 -16.21
N GLN A 100 3.45 4.97 -16.90
CA GLN A 100 3.01 5.33 -18.25
C GLN A 100 3.15 4.18 -19.25
N GLY A 101 4.20 3.37 -19.13
CA GLY A 101 4.39 2.17 -19.96
C GLY A 101 3.41 1.03 -19.63
N SER A 102 2.86 0.99 -18.43
CA SER A 102 1.88 -0.03 -17.99
C SER A 102 0.43 0.38 -18.19
N GLY A 103 0.16 1.62 -18.59
CA GLY A 103 -1.19 2.18 -18.72
C GLY A 103 -1.82 2.57 -17.37
N VAL A 104 -1.04 2.62 -16.28
CA VAL A 104 -1.51 3.03 -14.96
C VAL A 104 -1.28 4.52 -14.75
N ASN A 105 -2.33 5.24 -14.34
CA ASN A 105 -2.22 6.63 -13.92
C ASN A 105 -1.91 6.70 -12.43
N MET A 106 -0.66 6.91 -12.06
CA MET A 106 -0.21 6.93 -10.67
C MET A 106 -0.86 8.04 -9.84
N LEU A 107 -1.13 9.21 -10.43
CA LEU A 107 -1.86 10.29 -9.74
C LEU A 107 -3.27 9.86 -9.34
N GLY A 108 -3.98 9.18 -10.24
CA GLY A 108 -5.30 8.65 -9.93
C GLY A 108 -5.26 7.57 -8.84
N VAL A 109 -4.23 6.73 -8.83
CA VAL A 109 -4.01 5.75 -7.74
C VAL A 109 -3.80 6.48 -6.42
N MET A 110 -2.96 7.51 -6.37
CA MET A 110 -2.73 8.31 -5.16
C MET A 110 -3.98 9.01 -4.66
N ILE A 111 -4.82 9.54 -5.58
CA ILE A 111 -6.13 10.11 -5.23
C ILE A 111 -7.02 9.05 -4.58
N GLY A 112 -7.09 7.86 -5.15
CA GLY A 112 -7.90 6.76 -4.60
C GLY A 112 -7.41 6.31 -3.22
N ILE A 113 -6.11 6.19 -3.01
CA ILE A 113 -5.51 5.91 -1.70
C ILE A 113 -5.86 7.03 -0.70
N THR A 114 -5.75 8.29 -1.11
CA THR A 114 -6.11 9.43 -0.27
C THR A 114 -7.58 9.37 0.17
N LEU A 115 -8.48 9.04 -0.74
CA LEU A 115 -9.91 8.90 -0.44
C LEU A 115 -10.16 7.78 0.58
N ILE A 116 -9.50 6.63 0.47
CA ILE A 116 -9.62 5.55 1.47
C ILE A 116 -9.13 6.01 2.83
N VAL A 117 -8.00 6.73 2.89
CA VAL A 117 -7.47 7.27 4.15
C VAL A 117 -8.41 8.28 4.77
N ILE A 118 -8.99 9.19 3.97
CA ILE A 118 -9.99 10.16 4.45
C ILE A 118 -11.20 9.45 5.05
N VAL A 119 -11.73 8.42 4.36
CA VAL A 119 -12.84 7.61 4.89
C VAL A 119 -12.45 6.95 6.21
N GLY A 120 -11.23 6.40 6.31
CA GLY A 120 -10.71 5.81 7.55
C GLY A 120 -10.60 6.82 8.69
N VAL A 121 -10.06 8.00 8.44
CA VAL A 121 -9.94 9.09 9.45
C VAL A 121 -11.32 9.55 9.92
N ILE A 122 -12.29 9.73 9.02
CA ILE A 122 -13.65 10.09 9.39
C ILE A 122 -14.30 8.98 10.23
N ASP A 123 -14.06 7.71 9.88
CA ASP A 123 -14.55 6.56 10.65
C ASP A 123 -13.96 6.51 12.05
N ASP A 124 -12.67 6.78 12.21
CA ASP A 124 -11.98 6.83 13.49
C ASP A 124 -12.53 7.95 14.40
N VAL A 125 -12.86 9.11 13.81
CA VAL A 125 -13.37 10.29 14.56
C VAL A 125 -14.86 10.19 14.87
N GLN A 126 -15.68 9.72 13.90
CA GLN A 126 -17.14 9.81 13.99
C GLN A 126 -17.87 8.45 14.05
N SER A 127 -17.13 7.34 13.98
CA SER A 127 -17.71 5.98 13.92
C SER A 127 -18.84 5.89 12.89
N LEU A 128 -18.45 5.90 11.61
CA LEU A 128 -19.38 5.92 10.48
C LEU A 128 -20.37 4.74 10.49
N ARG A 129 -21.57 4.97 10.00
CA ARG A 129 -22.48 3.86 9.70
C ARG A 129 -21.85 2.94 8.66
N PRO A 130 -21.96 1.59 8.80
CA PRO A 130 -21.29 0.64 7.89
C PRO A 130 -21.55 0.92 6.41
N GLY A 131 -22.78 1.31 6.03
CA GLY A 131 -23.12 1.62 4.65
C GLY A 131 -22.40 2.84 4.09
N VAL A 132 -22.20 3.90 4.91
CA VAL A 132 -21.47 5.12 4.50
C VAL A 132 -19.98 4.82 4.31
N LYS A 133 -19.39 4.09 5.25
CA LYS A 133 -18.00 3.62 5.15
C LYS A 133 -17.80 2.80 3.88
N PHE A 134 -18.68 1.82 3.64
CA PHE A 134 -18.64 0.95 2.47
C PHE A 134 -18.77 1.72 1.16
N LEU A 135 -19.68 2.70 1.10
CA LEU A 135 -19.84 3.57 -0.08
C LEU A 135 -18.57 4.38 -0.36
N GLY A 136 -17.95 4.95 0.67
CA GLY A 136 -16.68 5.68 0.52
C GLY A 136 -15.55 4.80 -0.01
N GLN A 137 -15.46 3.58 0.48
CA GLN A 137 -14.49 2.58 -0.01
C GLN A 137 -14.74 2.19 -1.47
N ILE A 138 -16.01 2.02 -1.87
CA ILE A 138 -16.39 1.74 -3.27
C ILE A 138 -15.95 2.88 -4.18
N ILE A 139 -16.25 4.12 -3.82
CA ILE A 139 -15.84 5.31 -4.60
C ILE A 139 -14.32 5.34 -4.78
N ALA A 140 -13.56 5.16 -3.70
CA ALA A 140 -12.11 5.13 -3.77
C ALA A 140 -11.59 3.97 -4.65
N ALA A 141 -12.17 2.78 -4.52
CA ALA A 141 -11.83 1.63 -5.34
C ALA A 141 -12.14 1.83 -6.83
N ILE A 142 -13.24 2.51 -7.15
CA ILE A 142 -13.58 2.90 -8.55
C ILE A 142 -12.51 3.85 -9.09
N VAL A 143 -12.06 4.85 -8.32
CA VAL A 143 -11.01 5.77 -8.75
C VAL A 143 -9.70 5.02 -9.03
N ILE A 144 -9.31 4.08 -8.16
CA ILE A 144 -8.12 3.25 -8.36
C ILE A 144 -8.26 2.37 -9.62
N ALA A 145 -9.39 1.69 -9.78
CA ALA A 145 -9.65 0.85 -10.95
C ALA A 145 -9.65 1.66 -12.26
N SER A 146 -10.27 2.86 -12.25
CA SER A 146 -10.28 3.77 -13.39
C SER A 146 -8.91 4.32 -13.75
N SER A 147 -7.96 4.27 -12.80
CA SER A 147 -6.56 4.66 -13.02
C SER A 147 -5.73 3.56 -13.68
N GLY A 148 -6.34 2.45 -14.11
CA GLY A 148 -5.67 1.36 -14.82
C GLY A 148 -5.17 0.23 -13.93
N VAL A 149 -5.38 0.29 -12.61
CA VAL A 149 -5.08 -0.81 -11.69
C VAL A 149 -6.20 -1.84 -11.77
N LEU A 150 -6.05 -2.83 -12.65
CA LEU A 150 -7.09 -3.81 -12.94
C LEU A 150 -6.60 -5.25 -12.80
N MET A 151 -7.43 -6.09 -12.20
CA MET A 151 -7.28 -7.55 -12.25
C MET A 151 -7.74 -8.04 -13.62
N SER A 152 -6.81 -8.12 -14.59
CA SER A 152 -7.13 -8.48 -15.97
C SER A 152 -7.45 -9.97 -16.17
N GLY A 153 -7.09 -10.81 -15.21
CA GLY A 153 -7.33 -12.26 -15.30
C GLY A 153 -6.45 -13.02 -14.31
N PHE A 154 -6.64 -14.32 -14.27
CA PHE A 154 -5.86 -15.24 -13.44
C PHE A 154 -5.51 -16.52 -14.20
N LYS A 155 -4.40 -17.14 -13.83
CA LYS A 155 -3.98 -18.43 -14.37
C LYS A 155 -4.72 -19.55 -13.64
N ILE A 156 -5.21 -20.55 -14.38
CA ILE A 156 -5.88 -21.72 -13.78
C ILE A 156 -4.81 -22.56 -13.08
N PRO A 157 -4.91 -22.84 -11.77
CA PRO A 157 -3.85 -23.51 -11.00
C PRO A 157 -3.51 -24.91 -11.47
N LEU A 158 -4.46 -25.64 -12.07
CA LEU A 158 -4.33 -27.03 -12.51
C LEU A 158 -4.41 -27.20 -14.04
N GLY A 159 -4.21 -26.12 -14.81
CA GLY A 159 -4.30 -26.16 -16.28
C GLY A 159 -3.40 -25.12 -16.94
N ASP A 160 -3.20 -25.27 -18.24
CA ASP A 160 -2.42 -24.32 -19.05
C ASP A 160 -3.23 -23.08 -19.46
N GLY A 161 -4.49 -22.99 -19.04
CA GLY A 161 -5.40 -21.92 -19.40
C GLY A 161 -5.23 -20.66 -18.55
N ARG A 162 -5.53 -19.51 -19.17
CA ARG A 162 -5.69 -18.22 -18.50
C ARG A 162 -7.12 -17.73 -18.69
N VAL A 163 -7.78 -17.40 -17.59
CA VAL A 163 -9.08 -16.72 -17.62
C VAL A 163 -8.85 -15.24 -17.76
N VAL A 164 -9.34 -14.64 -18.85
CA VAL A 164 -9.29 -13.19 -19.09
C VAL A 164 -10.66 -12.61 -18.72
N LEU A 165 -10.66 -11.63 -17.82
CA LEU A 165 -11.90 -11.07 -17.28
C LEU A 165 -12.56 -10.03 -18.20
N GLY A 166 -11.81 -9.45 -19.15
CA GLY A 166 -12.34 -8.43 -20.05
C GLY A 166 -12.98 -7.27 -19.28
N TRP A 167 -14.22 -6.93 -19.59
CA TRP A 167 -14.97 -5.86 -18.90
C TRP A 167 -15.26 -6.16 -17.42
N LEU A 168 -15.29 -7.44 -17.02
CA LEU A 168 -15.43 -7.86 -15.61
C LEU A 168 -14.22 -7.46 -14.76
N SER A 169 -13.09 -7.08 -15.36
CA SER A 169 -11.91 -6.60 -14.64
C SER A 169 -12.24 -5.43 -13.70
N TYR A 170 -13.12 -4.51 -14.12
CA TYR A 170 -13.52 -3.37 -13.32
C TYR A 170 -14.28 -3.77 -12.04
N PRO A 171 -15.46 -4.42 -12.13
CA PRO A 171 -16.21 -4.78 -10.93
C PRO A 171 -15.45 -5.78 -10.04
N VAL A 172 -14.70 -6.71 -10.61
CA VAL A 172 -13.88 -7.65 -9.83
C VAL A 172 -12.79 -6.92 -9.05
N THR A 173 -12.11 -5.94 -9.67
CA THR A 173 -11.10 -5.14 -8.98
C THR A 173 -11.71 -4.32 -7.85
N VAL A 174 -12.85 -3.66 -8.09
CA VAL A 174 -13.54 -2.87 -7.05
C VAL A 174 -13.93 -3.76 -5.86
N ILE A 175 -14.55 -4.92 -6.13
CA ILE A 175 -14.93 -5.88 -5.08
C ILE A 175 -13.69 -6.34 -4.31
N TYR A 176 -12.60 -6.68 -5.01
CA TYR A 176 -11.35 -7.12 -4.40
C TYR A 176 -10.76 -6.05 -3.47
N LEU A 177 -10.65 -4.79 -3.93
CA LEU A 177 -10.09 -3.70 -3.14
C LEU A 177 -10.92 -3.42 -1.88
N VAL A 178 -12.25 -3.36 -2.04
CA VAL A 178 -13.17 -3.13 -0.91
C VAL A 178 -13.13 -4.30 0.08
N ALA A 179 -13.14 -5.53 -0.41
CA ALA A 179 -13.04 -6.73 0.44
C ALA A 179 -11.73 -6.74 1.22
N PHE A 180 -10.61 -6.45 0.55
CA PHE A 180 -9.29 -6.41 1.19
C PHE A 180 -9.19 -5.33 2.26
N ALA A 181 -9.69 -4.12 2.00
CA ALA A 181 -9.75 -3.03 2.97
C ALA A 181 -10.55 -3.43 4.23
N ASN A 182 -11.68 -4.12 4.07
CA ASN A 182 -12.49 -4.59 5.18
C ASN A 182 -11.86 -5.78 5.92
N ILE A 183 -11.20 -6.70 5.22
CA ILE A 183 -10.47 -7.81 5.85
C ILE A 183 -9.35 -7.27 6.75
N ILE A 184 -8.52 -6.34 6.26
CA ILE A 184 -7.47 -5.73 7.07
C ILE A 184 -8.05 -4.97 8.27
N ASN A 185 -9.14 -4.21 8.06
CA ASN A 185 -9.83 -3.53 9.17
C ASN A 185 -10.42 -4.50 10.22
N LEU A 186 -10.87 -5.69 9.80
CA LEU A 186 -11.36 -6.73 10.72
C LEU A 186 -10.24 -7.38 11.52
N ILE A 187 -9.06 -7.54 10.92
CA ILE A 187 -7.86 -8.12 11.56
C ILE A 187 -7.23 -7.13 12.54
N ASP A 188 -7.47 -5.83 12.36
CA ASP A 188 -6.93 -4.75 13.20
C ASP A 188 -7.60 -4.68 14.57
N GLY A 189 -7.52 -5.80 15.30
CA GLY A 189 -8.07 -5.94 16.65
C GLY A 189 -7.01 -6.08 17.75
N LEU A 190 -5.73 -6.17 17.39
CA LEU A 190 -4.58 -6.28 18.28
C LEU A 190 -3.46 -5.35 17.80
N ASP A 191 -2.74 -4.76 18.76
CA ASP A 191 -1.65 -3.83 18.47
C ASP A 191 -0.61 -4.45 17.54
N GLY A 192 -0.36 -3.80 16.40
CA GLY A 192 0.60 -4.20 15.40
C GLY A 192 0.21 -5.39 14.51
N LEU A 193 -0.93 -6.06 14.76
CA LEU A 193 -1.30 -7.26 14.00
C LEU A 193 -1.56 -6.96 12.51
N ALA A 194 -2.36 -5.93 12.23
CA ALA A 194 -2.67 -5.53 10.87
C ALA A 194 -1.40 -5.04 10.12
N ALA A 195 -0.58 -4.21 10.77
CA ALA A 195 0.69 -3.75 10.22
C ALA A 195 1.65 -4.93 10.00
N GLY A 196 1.78 -5.85 10.95
CA GLY A 196 2.64 -7.02 10.83
C GLY A 196 2.26 -7.94 9.67
N ILE A 197 0.97 -8.29 9.55
CA ILE A 197 0.47 -9.14 8.45
C ILE A 197 0.68 -8.43 7.10
N THR A 198 0.37 -7.14 7.03
CA THR A 198 0.54 -6.34 5.82
C THR A 198 2.02 -6.24 5.44
N GLY A 199 2.91 -6.00 6.41
CA GLY A 199 4.36 -5.93 6.21
C GLY A 199 4.93 -7.26 5.70
N ILE A 200 4.55 -8.41 6.29
CA ILE A 200 4.96 -9.73 5.81
C ILE A 200 4.48 -9.97 4.37
N GLY A 201 3.21 -9.65 4.08
CA GLY A 201 2.67 -9.74 2.73
C GLY A 201 3.41 -8.85 1.74
N ALA A 202 3.75 -7.63 2.14
CA ALA A 202 4.52 -6.69 1.33
C ALA A 202 5.96 -7.18 1.08
N CYS A 203 6.61 -7.86 2.04
CA CYS A 203 7.90 -8.51 1.81
C CYS A 203 7.81 -9.58 0.72
N GLY A 204 6.78 -10.44 0.78
CA GLY A 204 6.55 -11.44 -0.26
C GLY A 204 6.32 -10.82 -1.64
N LEU A 205 5.51 -9.75 -1.71
CA LEU A 205 5.27 -9.00 -2.93
C LEU A 205 6.56 -8.32 -3.45
N PHE A 206 7.37 -7.74 -2.58
CA PHE A 206 8.65 -7.14 -2.95
C PHE A 206 9.58 -8.16 -3.62
N ILE A 207 9.78 -9.31 -2.98
CA ILE A 207 10.61 -10.39 -3.54
C ILE A 207 10.07 -10.82 -4.90
N LEU A 208 8.76 -11.05 -5.00
CA LEU A 208 8.12 -11.47 -6.25
C LEU A 208 8.28 -10.42 -7.35
N THR A 209 8.03 -9.15 -7.06
CA THR A 209 8.07 -8.08 -8.05
C THR A 209 9.48 -7.76 -8.52
N VAL A 210 10.48 -7.83 -7.64
CA VAL A 210 11.90 -7.69 -8.01
C VAL A 210 12.33 -8.86 -8.90
N THR A 211 11.94 -10.09 -8.60
CA THR A 211 12.28 -11.26 -9.42
C THR A 211 11.59 -11.25 -10.79
N LEU A 212 10.41 -10.64 -10.88
CA LEU A 212 9.67 -10.46 -12.14
C LEU A 212 10.04 -9.16 -12.88
N VAL A 213 11.01 -8.40 -12.38
CA VAL A 213 11.47 -7.11 -12.95
C VAL A 213 10.30 -6.11 -13.10
N ARG A 214 9.38 -6.11 -12.11
CA ARG A 214 8.24 -5.18 -12.04
C ARG A 214 8.58 -4.01 -11.11
N ASN A 215 9.39 -3.09 -11.61
CA ASN A 215 9.94 -1.98 -10.83
C ASN A 215 8.87 -1.08 -10.21
N ASP A 216 7.79 -0.80 -10.93
CA ASP A 216 6.62 -0.05 -10.48
C ASP A 216 6.00 -0.65 -9.20
N ALA A 217 5.75 -1.95 -9.21
CA ALA A 217 5.16 -2.65 -8.07
C ALA A 217 6.15 -2.86 -6.92
N SER A 218 7.45 -3.05 -7.21
CA SER A 218 8.47 -3.21 -6.17
C SER A 218 8.71 -1.92 -5.37
N LEU A 219 8.59 -0.74 -5.99
CA LEU A 219 8.66 0.55 -5.31
C LEU A 219 7.52 0.71 -4.30
N VAL A 220 6.30 0.38 -4.71
CA VAL A 220 5.15 0.41 -3.80
C VAL A 220 5.33 -0.59 -2.65
N ALA A 221 5.81 -1.79 -2.95
CA ALA A 221 6.01 -2.83 -1.95
C ALA A 221 7.05 -2.44 -0.88
N ILE A 222 8.20 -1.86 -1.27
CA ILE A 222 9.24 -1.44 -0.31
C ILE A 222 8.76 -0.30 0.59
N VAL A 223 7.99 0.66 0.04
CA VAL A 223 7.38 1.74 0.82
C VAL A 223 6.37 1.17 1.81
N LEU A 224 5.54 0.20 1.38
CA LEU A 224 4.57 -0.46 2.25
C LEU A 224 5.25 -1.22 3.40
N ILE A 225 6.36 -1.92 3.14
CA ILE A 225 7.18 -2.55 4.19
C ILE A 225 7.64 -1.48 5.20
N ALA A 226 8.19 -0.39 4.71
CA ALA A 226 8.77 0.66 5.55
C ALA A 226 7.77 1.32 6.49
N VAL A 227 6.54 1.56 6.03
CA VAL A 227 5.48 2.17 6.86
C VAL A 227 4.82 1.20 7.82
N CYS A 228 5.00 -0.13 7.64
CA CYS A 228 4.45 -1.17 8.51
C CYS A 228 5.39 -1.58 9.66
N ILE A 229 6.66 -1.16 9.64
CA ILE A 229 7.67 -1.42 10.68
C ILE A 229 7.68 -0.29 11.70
#